data_4db903e2be589532ab5991a56fc18d19
#
_entry.id   4db903e2be589532ab5991a56fc18d19
#
_cell.length_a   1.000
_cell.length_b   1.000
_cell.length_c   1.000
_cell.angle_alpha   90.00
_cell.angle_beta   90.00
_cell.angle_gamma   90.00
#
_symmetry.space_group_name_H-M   'P 1'
#
loop_
_entity.id
_entity.type
_entity.pdbx_description
1 polymer ?
#
loop_
_entity_poly.entity_id
_entity_poly.type
_entity_poly.pdbx_seq_one_letter_code
_entity_poly.pdbx_strand_id
1 'polypeptide(L)'
;MEQQKKAHALVKKEYLLPFVLVTSLFFMWGFARAILDVLKKHFQEAMDISLALSAMIQVMFYLGYFIMAIPAGLFIARNGYRKGVVFGLLLFGIGSLLFIPGEHLMSFNFFLFSLFVIACGLVFLETAANPYMTELGDRETAASRLNLAQSFNGLGCACAPLLVGMMLFSEGQEANLSFPYMVMGIVVLVVALIFSRVQLPEIVHAEDKVQAETTGSKKGVWSNKLFVFGISALFCYEIAEISINSFFINYVVDDGWMNALDAAKLWSVAGLGLLMCGRFLGSWIMRFVRAEKFLLICAIGTVVATAMVVMNLGMVSFVSLILIYLFEAIMFPTIFAICLRGLGNNTKRASSY
;
A
#
# COMPACT_ATOMS: atom_id res chain seq x y z
N MET A 1 10.45 -22.45 -34.16
CA MET A 1 8.99 -22.24 -34.06
C MET A 1 8.74 -21.31 -32.87
N GLU A 2 8.64 -20.02 -33.16
CA GLU A 2 8.26 -18.98 -32.21
C GLU A 2 6.78 -19.14 -31.89
N GLN A 3 6.47 -19.70 -30.73
CA GLN A 3 5.17 -19.43 -30.09
C GLN A 3 5.16 -17.94 -29.74
N GLN A 4 4.50 -17.13 -30.56
CA GLN A 4 4.08 -15.78 -30.17
C GLN A 4 3.41 -15.89 -28.80
N LYS A 5 4.11 -15.47 -27.74
CA LYS A 5 3.53 -15.34 -26.41
C LYS A 5 2.40 -14.32 -26.50
N LYS A 6 1.17 -14.79 -26.69
CA LYS A 6 -0.01 -13.92 -26.57
C LYS A 6 0.02 -13.29 -25.18
N ALA A 7 -0.06 -11.97 -25.16
CA ALA A 7 -0.19 -11.24 -23.88
C ALA A 7 -1.43 -11.75 -23.15
N HIS A 8 -1.24 -12.24 -21.92
CA HIS A 8 -2.35 -12.68 -21.10
C HIS A 8 -3.25 -11.48 -20.76
N ALA A 9 -4.56 -11.65 -20.90
CA ALA A 9 -5.52 -10.63 -20.49
C ALA A 9 -5.35 -10.39 -18.99
N LEU A 10 -5.23 -9.12 -18.59
CA LEU A 10 -5.03 -8.77 -17.19
C LEU A 10 -6.22 -9.20 -16.32
N VAL A 11 -7.43 -8.95 -16.84
CA VAL A 11 -8.71 -9.26 -16.19
C VAL A 11 -9.73 -9.67 -17.25
N LYS A 12 -10.57 -10.66 -16.95
CA LYS A 12 -11.70 -11.00 -17.78
C LYS A 12 -12.75 -9.91 -17.73
N LYS A 13 -13.55 -9.74 -18.80
CA LYS A 13 -14.57 -8.68 -18.89
C LYS A 13 -15.58 -8.72 -17.74
N GLU A 14 -15.93 -9.91 -17.26
CA GLU A 14 -16.85 -10.13 -16.13
C GLU A 14 -16.32 -9.59 -14.80
N TYR A 15 -14.99 -9.49 -14.63
CA TYR A 15 -14.34 -9.00 -13.42
C TYR A 15 -13.84 -7.55 -13.53
N LEU A 16 -14.13 -6.87 -14.65
CA LEU A 16 -13.62 -5.51 -14.87
C LEU A 16 -14.17 -4.51 -13.84
N LEU A 17 -15.47 -4.57 -13.53
CA LEU A 17 -16.10 -3.71 -12.52
C LEU A 17 -15.52 -3.92 -11.12
N PRO A 18 -15.47 -5.17 -10.58
CA PRO A 18 -14.77 -5.43 -9.31
C PRO A 18 -13.31 -4.97 -9.32
N PHE A 19 -12.59 -5.17 -10.41
CA PHE A 19 -11.21 -4.74 -10.56
C PHE A 19 -11.05 -3.23 -10.42
N VAL A 20 -11.85 -2.44 -11.15
CA VAL A 20 -11.80 -0.97 -11.10
C VAL A 20 -12.18 -0.46 -9.71
N LEU A 21 -13.25 -1.00 -9.12
CA LEU A 21 -13.69 -0.62 -7.78
C LEU A 21 -12.62 -0.90 -6.72
N VAL A 22 -12.03 -2.11 -6.74
CA VAL A 22 -10.98 -2.43 -5.75
C VAL A 22 -9.70 -1.63 -6.02
N THR A 23 -9.36 -1.36 -7.29
CA THR A 23 -8.24 -0.47 -7.63
C THR A 23 -8.44 0.94 -7.05
N SER A 24 -9.66 1.46 -7.02
CA SER A 24 -9.94 2.76 -6.41
C SER A 24 -9.67 2.79 -4.89
N LEU A 25 -9.80 1.66 -4.19
CA LEU A 25 -9.44 1.56 -2.77
C LEU A 25 -7.94 1.76 -2.54
N PHE A 26 -7.09 1.29 -3.45
CA PHE A 26 -5.65 1.53 -3.38
C PHE A 26 -5.31 3.01 -3.47
N PHE A 27 -5.98 3.74 -4.36
CA PHE A 27 -5.82 5.20 -4.44
C PHE A 27 -6.24 5.87 -3.13
N MET A 28 -7.41 5.52 -2.60
CA MET A 28 -7.94 6.11 -1.35
C MET A 28 -7.02 5.80 -0.15
N TRP A 29 -6.49 4.59 -0.08
CA TRP A 29 -5.55 4.19 0.96
C TRP A 29 -4.23 4.97 0.86
N GLY A 30 -3.63 5.06 -0.33
CA GLY A 30 -2.42 5.87 -0.54
C GLY A 30 -2.64 7.34 -0.20
N PHE A 31 -3.77 7.90 -0.61
CA PHE A 31 -4.16 9.27 -0.29
C PHE A 31 -4.26 9.51 1.23
N ALA A 32 -4.97 8.63 1.95
CA ALA A 32 -5.13 8.72 3.40
C ALA A 32 -3.80 8.61 4.16
N ARG A 33 -2.88 7.73 3.69
CA ARG A 33 -1.56 7.56 4.29
C ARG A 33 -0.70 8.82 4.13
N ALA A 34 -0.70 9.42 2.94
CA ALA A 34 0.14 10.57 2.65
C ALA A 34 -0.34 11.88 3.31
N ILE A 35 -1.62 11.97 3.68
CA ILE A 35 -2.13 13.11 4.48
C ILE A 35 -1.45 13.19 5.85
N LEU A 36 -1.02 12.08 6.45
CA LEU A 36 -0.41 12.07 7.78
C LEU A 36 0.80 12.99 7.90
N ASP A 37 1.63 13.04 6.86
CA ASP A 37 2.83 13.88 6.88
C ASP A 37 2.49 15.38 6.79
N VAL A 38 1.49 15.73 5.98
CA VAL A 38 0.96 17.09 5.88
C VAL A 38 0.33 17.51 7.20
N LEU A 39 -0.47 16.61 7.80
CA LEU A 39 -1.17 16.84 9.05
C LEU A 39 -0.21 17.03 10.23
N LYS A 40 0.85 16.25 10.29
CA LYS A 40 1.89 16.38 11.33
C LYS A 40 2.45 17.78 11.40
N LYS A 41 2.79 18.35 10.25
CA LYS A 41 3.31 19.73 10.16
C LYS A 41 2.25 20.75 10.59
N HIS A 42 1.03 20.58 10.13
CA HIS A 42 -0.07 21.46 10.46
C HIS A 42 -0.41 21.47 11.97
N PHE A 43 -0.44 20.28 12.63
CA PHE A 43 -0.65 20.20 14.07
C PHE A 43 0.46 20.87 14.88
N GLN A 44 1.71 20.77 14.43
CA GLN A 44 2.82 21.49 15.07
C GLN A 44 2.59 23.00 15.08
N GLU A 45 2.11 23.55 13.99
CA GLU A 45 1.87 24.98 13.83
C GLU A 45 0.58 25.46 14.50
N ALA A 46 -0.52 24.73 14.33
CA ALA A 46 -1.85 25.11 14.82
C ALA A 46 -2.05 24.94 16.32
N MET A 47 -1.39 23.93 16.93
CA MET A 47 -1.56 23.57 18.34
C MET A 47 -0.31 23.79 19.18
N ASP A 48 0.75 24.37 18.60
CA ASP A 48 2.05 24.65 19.25
C ASP A 48 2.61 23.43 20.00
N ILE A 49 2.49 22.23 19.37
CA ILE A 49 2.96 20.99 19.96
C ILE A 49 4.39 20.67 19.56
N SER A 50 5.13 20.01 20.48
CA SER A 50 6.52 19.61 20.20
C SER A 50 6.61 18.58 19.05
N LEU A 51 7.79 18.50 18.43
CA LEU A 51 8.09 17.48 17.42
C LEU A 51 7.86 16.05 17.95
N ALA A 52 8.25 15.81 19.22
CA ALA A 52 8.06 14.52 19.87
C ALA A 52 6.56 14.16 20.02
N LEU A 53 5.74 15.15 20.41
CA LEU A 53 4.29 14.93 20.54
C LEU A 53 3.64 14.71 19.18
N SER A 54 4.06 15.43 18.14
CA SER A 54 3.55 15.23 16.77
C SER A 54 3.88 13.84 16.20
N ALA A 55 4.96 13.19 16.66
CA ALA A 55 5.29 11.82 16.27
C ALA A 55 4.23 10.80 16.77
N MET A 56 3.43 11.15 17.80
CA MET A 56 2.32 10.31 18.26
C MET A 56 1.25 10.07 17.18
N ILE A 57 1.15 10.94 16.18
CA ILE A 57 0.30 10.76 15.00
C ILE A 57 0.66 9.46 14.29
N GLN A 58 1.94 9.24 14.01
CA GLN A 58 2.41 8.01 13.36
C GLN A 58 2.28 6.80 14.30
N VAL A 59 2.61 6.97 15.58
CA VAL A 59 2.49 5.90 16.58
C VAL A 59 1.05 5.39 16.65
N MET A 60 0.06 6.27 16.77
CA MET A 60 -1.35 5.88 16.86
C MET A 60 -1.86 5.25 15.57
N PHE A 61 -1.41 5.75 14.42
CA PHE A 61 -1.75 5.17 13.12
C PHE A 61 -1.22 3.74 12.99
N TYR A 62 0.08 3.51 13.23
CA TYR A 62 0.67 2.18 13.15
C TYR A 62 0.20 1.24 14.26
N LEU A 63 -0.18 1.79 15.42
CA LEU A 63 -0.81 1.01 16.50
C LEU A 63 -2.16 0.42 16.03
N GLY A 64 -2.96 1.21 15.30
CA GLY A 64 -4.20 0.73 14.66
C GLY A 64 -3.92 -0.42 13.69
N TYR A 65 -2.88 -0.31 12.87
CA TYR A 65 -2.43 -1.38 11.98
C TYR A 65 -2.06 -2.64 12.76
N PHE A 66 -1.21 -2.50 13.76
CA PHE A 66 -0.73 -3.63 14.57
C PHE A 66 -1.86 -4.38 15.28
N ILE A 67 -2.76 -3.65 15.94
CA ILE A 67 -3.86 -4.26 16.71
C ILE A 67 -4.89 -4.90 15.78
N MET A 68 -5.19 -4.27 14.64
CA MET A 68 -6.33 -4.67 13.81
C MET A 68 -5.96 -5.67 12.70
N ALA A 69 -4.68 -5.93 12.40
CA ALA A 69 -4.27 -6.81 11.32
C ALA A 69 -4.88 -8.22 11.43
N ILE A 70 -4.66 -8.91 12.54
CA ILE A 70 -5.19 -10.27 12.75
C ILE A 70 -6.73 -10.28 12.86
N PRO A 71 -7.38 -9.40 13.66
CA PRO A 71 -8.84 -9.31 13.69
C PRO A 71 -9.47 -9.08 12.32
N ALA A 72 -8.89 -8.21 11.48
CA ALA A 72 -9.37 -7.95 10.12
C ALA A 72 -9.32 -9.20 9.25
N GLY A 73 -8.19 -9.91 9.25
CA GLY A 73 -8.05 -11.16 8.49
C GLY A 73 -9.03 -12.24 8.94
N LEU A 74 -9.25 -12.40 10.24
CA LEU A 74 -10.23 -13.35 10.78
C LEU A 74 -11.66 -12.96 10.40
N PHE A 75 -11.99 -11.68 10.45
CA PHE A 75 -13.30 -11.17 10.04
C PHE A 75 -13.55 -11.43 8.54
N ILE A 76 -12.57 -11.11 7.68
CA ILE A 76 -12.66 -11.31 6.23
C ILE A 76 -12.76 -12.79 5.89
N ALA A 77 -12.00 -13.64 6.59
CA ALA A 77 -12.06 -15.10 6.39
C ALA A 77 -13.46 -15.68 6.67
N ARG A 78 -14.15 -15.15 7.68
CA ARG A 78 -15.50 -15.59 8.07
C ARG A 78 -16.62 -14.98 7.26
N ASN A 79 -16.47 -13.69 6.88
CA ASN A 79 -17.57 -12.89 6.32
C ASN A 79 -17.40 -12.57 4.84
N GLY A 80 -16.24 -12.88 4.25
CA GLY A 80 -15.90 -12.60 2.85
C GLY A 80 -15.32 -11.20 2.62
N TYR A 81 -14.73 -11.01 1.45
CA TYR A 81 -14.04 -9.76 1.07
C TYR A 81 -14.96 -8.54 1.08
N ARG A 82 -16.17 -8.67 0.51
CA ARG A 82 -17.14 -7.56 0.43
C ARG A 82 -17.46 -6.96 1.79
N LYS A 83 -17.80 -7.80 2.77
CA LYS A 83 -18.14 -7.32 4.12
C LYS A 83 -16.93 -6.71 4.82
N GLY A 84 -15.72 -7.27 4.58
CA GLY A 84 -14.47 -6.70 5.07
C GLY A 84 -14.22 -5.31 4.53
N VAL A 85 -14.36 -5.11 3.22
CA VAL A 85 -14.20 -3.80 2.56
C VAL A 85 -15.23 -2.79 3.09
N VAL A 86 -16.51 -3.15 3.14
CA VAL A 86 -17.58 -2.25 3.62
C VAL A 86 -17.31 -1.85 5.08
N PHE A 87 -16.95 -2.80 5.95
CA PHE A 87 -16.64 -2.51 7.35
C PHE A 87 -15.42 -1.60 7.49
N GLY A 88 -14.36 -1.86 6.70
CA GLY A 88 -13.18 -1.00 6.65
C GLY A 88 -13.49 0.43 6.21
N LEU A 89 -14.30 0.58 5.14
CA LEU A 89 -14.73 1.90 4.66
C LEU A 89 -15.60 2.62 5.68
N LEU A 90 -16.46 1.92 6.42
CA LEU A 90 -17.26 2.53 7.49
C LEU A 90 -16.37 3.05 8.63
N LEU A 91 -15.40 2.26 9.09
CA LEU A 91 -14.44 2.71 10.11
C LEU A 91 -13.62 3.90 9.61
N PHE A 92 -13.15 3.85 8.37
CA PHE A 92 -12.38 4.94 7.77
C PHE A 92 -13.22 6.22 7.66
N GLY A 93 -14.47 6.13 7.15
CA GLY A 93 -15.36 7.28 7.02
C GLY A 93 -15.75 7.86 8.38
N ILE A 94 -16.13 7.04 9.35
CA ILE A 94 -16.45 7.48 10.71
C ILE A 94 -15.23 8.15 11.35
N GLY A 95 -14.05 7.50 11.30
CA GLY A 95 -12.82 8.06 11.84
C GLY A 95 -12.47 9.42 11.22
N SER A 96 -12.71 9.58 9.92
CA SER A 96 -12.52 10.88 9.24
C SER A 96 -13.52 11.94 9.72
N LEU A 97 -14.77 11.58 9.91
CA LEU A 97 -15.79 12.52 10.42
C LEU A 97 -15.60 12.89 11.90
N LEU A 98 -14.90 12.05 12.69
CA LEU A 98 -14.52 12.37 14.08
C LEU A 98 -13.54 13.55 14.17
N PHE A 99 -12.90 13.98 13.07
CA PHE A 99 -12.11 15.20 13.07
C PHE A 99 -12.96 16.45 13.34
N ILE A 100 -14.24 16.47 12.95
CA ILE A 100 -15.15 17.58 13.18
C ILE A 100 -15.33 17.90 14.68
N PRO A 101 -15.80 16.94 15.54
CA PRO A 101 -15.85 17.19 16.97
C PRO A 101 -14.45 17.36 17.58
N GLY A 102 -13.41 16.75 17.03
CA GLY A 102 -12.02 16.94 17.47
C GLY A 102 -11.55 18.39 17.36
N GLU A 103 -11.89 19.06 16.28
CA GLU A 103 -11.61 20.48 16.06
C GLU A 103 -12.39 21.37 17.05
N HIS A 104 -13.70 21.12 17.23
CA HIS A 104 -14.51 21.87 18.19
C HIS A 104 -13.99 21.73 19.63
N LEU A 105 -13.46 20.56 20.01
CA LEU A 105 -12.89 20.32 21.31
C LEU A 105 -11.44 20.79 21.45
N MET A 106 -10.79 21.17 20.35
CA MET A 106 -9.35 21.51 20.26
C MET A 106 -8.48 20.49 20.99
N SER A 107 -8.83 19.20 20.87
CA SER A 107 -8.20 18.12 21.63
C SER A 107 -7.29 17.27 20.75
N PHE A 108 -5.98 17.38 20.94
CA PHE A 108 -5.00 16.55 20.23
C PHE A 108 -5.22 15.04 20.44
N ASN A 109 -5.57 14.64 21.67
CA ASN A 109 -5.87 13.23 21.98
C ASN A 109 -7.09 12.71 21.22
N PHE A 110 -8.08 13.56 20.97
CA PHE A 110 -9.25 13.19 20.19
C PHE A 110 -8.88 13.00 18.70
N PHE A 111 -8.00 13.83 18.16
CA PHE A 111 -7.47 13.64 16.83
C PHE A 111 -6.67 12.34 16.70
N LEU A 112 -5.83 12.02 17.68
CA LEU A 112 -5.10 10.75 17.74
C LEU A 112 -6.05 9.54 17.73
N PHE A 113 -7.13 9.60 18.51
CA PHE A 113 -8.17 8.57 18.50
C PHE A 113 -8.85 8.45 17.14
N SER A 114 -9.17 9.57 16.49
CA SER A 114 -9.76 9.60 15.15
C SER A 114 -8.84 8.93 14.12
N LEU A 115 -7.54 9.23 14.15
CA LEU A 115 -6.54 8.59 13.31
C LEU A 115 -6.40 7.09 13.57
N PHE A 116 -6.47 6.66 14.83
CA PHE A 116 -6.49 5.25 15.18
C PHE A 116 -7.69 4.53 14.55
N VAL A 117 -8.89 5.13 14.59
CA VAL A 117 -10.10 4.56 13.95
C VAL A 117 -9.94 4.50 12.42
N ILE A 118 -9.37 5.55 11.80
CA ILE A 118 -9.05 5.55 10.36
C ILE A 118 -8.10 4.40 10.05
N ALA A 119 -7.02 4.25 10.80
CA ALA A 119 -6.02 3.20 10.60
C ALA A 119 -6.63 1.80 10.71
N CYS A 120 -7.50 1.56 11.69
CA CYS A 120 -8.26 0.32 11.79
C CYS A 120 -9.07 0.03 10.51
N GLY A 121 -9.72 1.05 9.95
CA GLY A 121 -10.44 0.93 8.67
C GLY A 121 -9.52 0.58 7.51
N LEU A 122 -8.39 1.27 7.40
CA LEU A 122 -7.41 1.06 6.33
C LEU A 122 -6.83 -0.35 6.34
N VAL A 123 -6.57 -0.92 7.52
CA VAL A 123 -6.12 -2.32 7.66
C VAL A 123 -7.12 -3.30 7.08
N PHE A 124 -8.41 -3.11 7.32
CA PHE A 124 -9.45 -3.93 6.69
C PHE A 124 -9.40 -3.84 5.17
N LEU A 125 -9.22 -2.62 4.63
CA LEU A 125 -9.13 -2.41 3.19
C LEU A 125 -7.90 -3.11 2.61
N GLU A 126 -6.75 -2.95 3.22
CA GLU A 126 -5.49 -3.54 2.78
C GLU A 126 -5.52 -5.06 2.84
N THR A 127 -5.97 -5.62 3.97
CA THR A 127 -6.09 -7.07 4.18
C THR A 127 -7.11 -7.71 3.23
N ALA A 128 -8.11 -6.96 2.75
CA ALA A 128 -9.08 -7.44 1.77
C ALA A 128 -8.61 -7.23 0.33
N ALA A 129 -8.14 -6.03 -0.02
CA ALA A 129 -7.89 -5.62 -1.39
C ALA A 129 -6.66 -6.31 -2.01
N ASN A 130 -5.55 -6.44 -1.27
CA ASN A 130 -4.34 -7.09 -1.77
C ASN A 130 -4.59 -8.55 -2.22
N PRO A 131 -5.11 -9.46 -1.37
CA PRO A 131 -5.38 -10.83 -1.79
C PRO A 131 -6.50 -10.91 -2.83
N TYR A 132 -7.53 -10.06 -2.73
CA TYR A 132 -8.60 -10.04 -3.72
C TYR A 132 -8.07 -9.75 -5.12
N MET A 133 -7.15 -8.80 -5.27
CA MET A 133 -6.49 -8.50 -6.55
C MET A 133 -5.69 -9.69 -7.08
N THR A 134 -5.09 -10.51 -6.22
CA THR A 134 -4.36 -11.71 -6.68
C THR A 134 -5.31 -12.82 -7.11
N GLU A 135 -6.50 -12.90 -6.52
CA GLU A 135 -7.51 -13.93 -6.83
C GLU A 135 -8.40 -13.56 -8.03
N LEU A 136 -8.50 -12.27 -8.41
CA LEU A 136 -9.43 -11.74 -9.42
C LEU A 136 -9.03 -12.09 -10.85
N GLY A 137 -8.92 -13.35 -11.21
CA GLY A 137 -8.60 -13.85 -12.55
C GLY A 137 -7.45 -14.86 -12.56
N ASP A 138 -6.76 -14.99 -13.69
CA ASP A 138 -5.74 -16.03 -13.85
C ASP A 138 -4.53 -15.80 -12.94
N ARG A 139 -4.01 -16.88 -12.35
CA ARG A 139 -2.87 -16.84 -11.40
C ARG A 139 -1.59 -16.28 -12.02
N GLU A 140 -1.40 -16.51 -13.32
CA GLU A 140 -0.22 -16.01 -14.05
C GLU A 140 -0.14 -14.49 -14.09
N THR A 141 -1.29 -13.79 -14.10
CA THR A 141 -1.37 -12.33 -14.12
C THR A 141 -1.60 -11.71 -12.74
N ALA A 142 -1.63 -12.49 -11.67
CA ALA A 142 -1.88 -12.02 -10.30
C ALA A 142 -0.92 -10.89 -9.87
N ALA A 143 0.39 -11.10 -10.05
CA ALA A 143 1.40 -10.09 -9.73
C ALA A 143 1.23 -8.81 -10.58
N SER A 144 0.92 -8.95 -11.87
CA SER A 144 0.67 -7.81 -12.76
C SER A 144 -0.54 -6.99 -12.31
N ARG A 145 -1.64 -7.65 -11.92
CA ARG A 145 -2.85 -6.99 -11.40
C ARG A 145 -2.56 -6.22 -10.12
N LEU A 146 -1.87 -6.85 -9.18
CA LEU A 146 -1.54 -6.22 -7.91
C LEU A 146 -0.58 -5.05 -8.08
N ASN A 147 0.43 -5.16 -8.96
CA ASN A 147 1.32 -4.05 -9.28
C ASN A 147 0.57 -2.87 -9.89
N LEU A 148 -0.39 -3.12 -10.80
CA LEU A 148 -1.22 -2.05 -11.36
C LEU A 148 -2.05 -1.36 -10.26
N ALA A 149 -2.69 -2.13 -9.37
CA ALA A 149 -3.46 -1.56 -8.27
C ALA A 149 -2.58 -0.74 -7.31
N GLN A 150 -1.39 -1.23 -6.97
CA GLN A 150 -0.41 -0.51 -6.15
C GLN A 150 0.15 0.74 -6.83
N SER A 151 0.12 0.83 -8.16
CA SER A 151 0.46 2.08 -8.87
C SER A 151 -0.55 3.18 -8.56
N PHE A 152 -1.84 2.83 -8.46
CA PHE A 152 -2.88 3.79 -8.03
C PHE A 152 -2.74 4.20 -6.56
N ASN A 153 -2.21 3.32 -5.70
CA ASN A 153 -1.82 3.72 -4.34
C ASN A 153 -0.73 4.80 -4.38
N GLY A 154 0.32 4.61 -5.18
CA GLY A 154 1.36 5.62 -5.39
C GLY A 154 0.81 6.94 -5.93
N LEU A 155 -0.15 6.89 -6.86
CA LEU A 155 -0.83 8.08 -7.38
C LEU A 155 -1.61 8.80 -6.26
N GLY A 156 -2.31 8.06 -5.39
CA GLY A 156 -2.98 8.61 -4.21
C GLY A 156 -2.00 9.32 -3.28
N CYS A 157 -0.86 8.71 -3.01
CA CYS A 157 0.21 9.31 -2.21
C CYS A 157 0.75 10.62 -2.81
N ALA A 158 0.88 10.69 -4.13
CA ALA A 158 1.35 11.89 -4.82
C ALA A 158 0.30 13.02 -4.84
N CYS A 159 -0.99 12.67 -4.98
CA CYS A 159 -2.08 13.66 -5.04
C CYS A 159 -2.40 14.26 -3.66
N ALA A 160 -2.26 13.52 -2.57
CA ALA A 160 -2.69 13.95 -1.25
C ALA A 160 -1.98 15.23 -0.75
N PRO A 161 -0.64 15.34 -0.75
CA PRO A 161 0.03 16.55 -0.32
C PRO A 161 -0.32 17.77 -1.17
N LEU A 162 -0.54 17.58 -2.47
CA LEU A 162 -0.92 18.66 -3.38
C LEU A 162 -2.32 19.19 -3.05
N LEU A 163 -3.30 18.31 -2.97
CA LEU A 163 -4.70 18.72 -2.74
C LEU A 163 -4.93 19.22 -1.32
N VAL A 164 -4.43 18.48 -0.32
CA VAL A 164 -4.62 18.84 1.09
C VAL A 164 -3.72 19.99 1.50
N GLY A 165 -2.49 20.05 0.97
CA GLY A 165 -1.58 21.18 1.19
C GLY A 165 -2.17 22.49 0.69
N MET A 166 -2.77 22.51 -0.50
CA MET A 166 -3.48 23.69 -1.00
C MET A 166 -4.67 24.08 -0.13
N MET A 167 -5.36 23.12 0.50
CA MET A 167 -6.51 23.40 1.36
C MET A 167 -6.11 23.91 2.75
N LEU A 168 -4.97 23.45 3.28
CA LEU A 168 -4.53 23.79 4.64
C LEU A 168 -3.62 25.02 4.71
N PHE A 169 -2.84 25.29 3.65
CA PHE A 169 -1.83 26.35 3.63
C PHE A 169 -2.14 27.49 2.64
N SER A 170 -3.39 27.63 2.18
CA SER A 170 -3.80 28.77 1.34
C SER A 170 -3.81 30.07 2.15
N GLU A 171 -3.15 31.09 1.63
CA GLU A 171 -3.09 32.42 2.26
C GLU A 171 -4.50 33.01 2.45
N GLY A 172 -4.80 33.51 3.65
CA GLY A 172 -6.03 34.24 3.98
C GLY A 172 -7.22 33.41 4.43
N GLN A 173 -7.11 32.10 4.60
CA GLN A 173 -8.13 31.27 5.25
C GLN A 173 -7.65 30.78 6.61
N GLU A 174 -8.52 30.87 7.63
CA GLU A 174 -8.28 30.13 8.88
C GLU A 174 -8.19 28.63 8.53
N ALA A 175 -7.09 28.00 8.88
CA ALA A 175 -6.82 26.63 8.54
C ALA A 175 -7.81 25.70 9.27
N ASN A 176 -8.82 25.26 8.56
CA ASN A 176 -9.83 24.35 9.07
C ASN A 176 -9.32 22.90 8.94
N LEU A 177 -8.87 22.33 10.06
CA LEU A 177 -8.33 20.97 10.16
C LEU A 177 -9.32 19.89 9.75
N SER A 178 -10.58 20.07 10.09
CA SER A 178 -11.60 19.04 9.86
C SER A 178 -12.09 18.99 8.42
N PHE A 179 -11.96 20.10 7.65
CA PHE A 179 -12.52 20.18 6.31
C PHE A 179 -11.99 19.11 5.33
N PRO A 180 -10.67 18.89 5.18
CA PRO A 180 -10.16 17.83 4.30
C PRO A 180 -10.64 16.44 4.73
N TYR A 181 -10.69 16.19 6.05
CA TYR A 181 -11.16 14.91 6.58
C TYR A 181 -12.67 14.72 6.45
N MET A 182 -13.44 15.78 6.59
CA MET A 182 -14.88 15.77 6.34
C MET A 182 -15.17 15.38 4.88
N VAL A 183 -14.50 16.04 3.93
CA VAL A 183 -14.66 15.71 2.50
C VAL A 183 -14.26 14.26 2.24
N MET A 184 -13.11 13.84 2.74
CA MET A 184 -12.64 12.46 2.62
C MET A 184 -13.61 11.46 3.25
N GLY A 185 -14.12 11.74 4.45
CA GLY A 185 -15.09 10.91 5.16
C GLY A 185 -16.39 10.72 4.37
N ILE A 186 -16.92 11.80 3.79
CA ILE A 186 -18.11 11.73 2.94
C ILE A 186 -17.86 10.88 1.69
N VAL A 187 -16.75 11.12 0.99
CA VAL A 187 -16.38 10.34 -0.20
C VAL A 187 -16.23 8.86 0.15
N VAL A 188 -15.56 8.53 1.24
CA VAL A 188 -15.37 7.14 1.71
C VAL A 188 -16.70 6.48 2.04
N LEU A 189 -17.63 7.18 2.70
CA LEU A 189 -18.96 6.63 3.03
C LEU A 189 -19.81 6.43 1.77
N VAL A 190 -19.72 7.31 0.78
CA VAL A 190 -20.36 7.11 -0.53
C VAL A 190 -19.79 5.86 -1.21
N VAL A 191 -18.47 5.68 -1.18
CA VAL A 191 -17.83 4.47 -1.72
C VAL A 191 -18.26 3.23 -0.92
N ALA A 192 -18.40 3.31 0.41
CA ALA A 192 -18.94 2.22 1.23
C ALA A 192 -20.34 1.83 0.79
N LEU A 193 -21.21 2.81 0.49
CA LEU A 193 -22.55 2.57 -0.03
C LEU A 193 -22.51 1.86 -1.38
N ILE A 194 -21.63 2.26 -2.30
CA ILE A 194 -21.45 1.59 -3.59
C ILE A 194 -21.04 0.13 -3.37
N PHE A 195 -19.99 -0.13 -2.54
CA PHE A 195 -19.54 -1.49 -2.24
C PHE A 195 -20.61 -2.33 -1.52
N SER A 196 -21.50 -1.71 -0.75
CA SER A 196 -22.63 -2.40 -0.11
C SER A 196 -23.66 -2.91 -1.10
N ARG A 197 -23.74 -2.32 -2.31
CA ARG A 197 -24.70 -2.69 -3.38
C ARG A 197 -24.08 -3.58 -4.44
N VAL A 198 -22.78 -3.45 -4.70
CA VAL A 198 -22.07 -4.24 -5.70
C VAL A 198 -21.71 -5.62 -5.12
N GLN A 199 -21.90 -6.67 -5.91
CA GLN A 199 -21.43 -7.99 -5.56
C GLN A 199 -19.95 -8.12 -5.95
N LEU A 200 -19.09 -8.41 -4.98
CA LEU A 200 -17.73 -8.84 -5.22
C LEU A 200 -17.73 -10.37 -5.33
N PRO A 201 -17.48 -10.95 -6.52
CA PRO A 201 -17.46 -12.40 -6.67
C PRO A 201 -16.33 -12.99 -5.83
N GLU A 202 -16.65 -14.04 -5.05
CA GLU A 202 -15.63 -14.84 -4.39
C GLU A 202 -15.14 -15.90 -5.37
N ILE A 203 -13.89 -15.74 -5.81
CA ILE A 203 -13.30 -16.59 -6.84
C ILE A 203 -12.62 -17.76 -6.14
N VAL A 204 -13.09 -18.95 -6.43
CA VAL A 204 -12.45 -20.21 -6.01
C VAL A 204 -11.86 -20.86 -7.26
N HIS A 205 -10.54 -20.90 -7.33
CA HIS A 205 -9.87 -21.57 -8.45
C HIS A 205 -10.12 -23.07 -8.42
N ALA A 206 -10.35 -23.67 -9.59
CA ALA A 206 -10.65 -25.12 -9.71
C ALA A 206 -9.55 -25.99 -9.09
N GLU A 207 -8.29 -25.56 -9.21
CA GLU A 207 -7.13 -26.25 -8.62
C GLU A 207 -7.18 -26.30 -7.09
N ASP A 208 -7.74 -25.28 -6.43
CA ASP A 208 -7.87 -25.25 -4.97
C ASP A 208 -8.93 -26.23 -4.48
N LYS A 209 -9.98 -26.49 -5.28
CA LYS A 209 -10.99 -27.51 -5.00
C LYS A 209 -10.38 -28.92 -5.06
N VAL A 210 -9.61 -29.20 -6.11
CA VAL A 210 -8.93 -30.49 -6.27
C VAL A 210 -7.91 -30.72 -5.15
N GLN A 211 -7.16 -29.69 -4.77
CA GLN A 211 -6.19 -29.77 -3.68
C GLN A 211 -6.85 -29.96 -2.30
N ALA A 212 -8.00 -29.33 -2.07
CA ALA A 212 -8.78 -29.51 -0.84
C ALA A 212 -9.35 -30.95 -0.73
N GLU A 213 -9.77 -31.51 -1.86
CA GLU A 213 -10.30 -32.89 -1.91
C GLU A 213 -9.22 -33.98 -1.78
N THR A 214 -8.03 -33.72 -2.40
CA THR A 214 -6.96 -34.76 -2.40
C THR A 214 -6.11 -34.76 -1.14
N THR A 215 -5.96 -33.60 -0.45
CA THR A 215 -5.02 -33.52 0.69
C THR A 215 -5.71 -33.65 2.04
N GLY A 216 -7.05 -33.63 2.12
CA GLY A 216 -7.81 -33.78 3.39
C GLY A 216 -7.33 -32.80 4.50
N SER A 217 -6.63 -31.75 4.12
CA SER A 217 -5.62 -31.13 4.97
C SER A 217 -6.16 -29.92 5.70
N LYS A 218 -6.33 -30.08 6.99
CA LYS A 218 -6.31 -29.01 7.99
C LYS A 218 -4.88 -28.42 8.19
N LYS A 219 -3.99 -28.45 7.17
CA LYS A 219 -2.65 -27.88 7.32
C LYS A 219 -2.77 -26.38 7.47
N GLY A 220 -2.24 -25.84 8.58
CA GLY A 220 -2.19 -24.42 8.84
C GLY A 220 -1.36 -23.67 7.78
N VAL A 221 -1.59 -22.38 7.63
CA VAL A 221 -0.88 -21.50 6.67
C VAL A 221 0.64 -21.66 6.80
N TRP A 222 1.14 -21.77 8.01
CA TRP A 222 2.56 -21.92 8.37
C TRP A 222 3.21 -23.25 7.91
N SER A 223 2.42 -24.23 7.49
CA SER A 223 2.95 -25.48 6.90
C SER A 223 3.34 -25.31 5.43
N ASN A 224 2.95 -24.22 4.77
CA ASN A 224 3.32 -23.95 3.39
C ASN A 224 4.69 -23.25 3.35
N LYS A 225 5.70 -23.95 2.82
CA LYS A 225 7.06 -23.41 2.70
C LYS A 225 7.12 -22.13 1.87
N LEU A 226 6.36 -22.06 0.77
CA LEU A 226 6.33 -20.88 -0.09
C LEU A 226 5.82 -19.66 0.67
N PHE A 227 4.79 -19.84 1.51
CA PHE A 227 4.26 -18.78 2.37
C PHE A 227 5.30 -18.32 3.40
N VAL A 228 5.94 -19.25 4.11
CA VAL A 228 6.95 -18.92 5.13
C VAL A 228 8.13 -18.16 4.52
N PHE A 229 8.68 -18.65 3.39
CA PHE A 229 9.74 -17.94 2.67
C PHE A 229 9.29 -16.59 2.12
N GLY A 230 8.05 -16.51 1.60
CA GLY A 230 7.49 -15.27 1.07
C GLY A 230 7.32 -14.20 2.15
N ILE A 231 6.80 -14.56 3.33
CA ILE A 231 6.66 -13.64 4.47
C ILE A 231 8.04 -13.17 4.98
N SER A 232 9.02 -14.09 5.05
CA SER A 232 10.38 -13.74 5.44
C SER A 232 11.02 -12.78 4.43
N ALA A 233 10.80 -13.01 3.14
CA ALA A 233 11.27 -12.13 2.07
C ALA A 233 10.61 -10.74 2.14
N LEU A 234 9.29 -10.67 2.41
CA LEU A 234 8.59 -9.41 2.61
C LEU A 234 9.14 -8.64 3.81
N PHE A 235 9.36 -9.33 4.92
CA PHE A 235 9.93 -8.73 6.13
C PHE A 235 11.31 -8.12 5.86
N CYS A 236 12.21 -8.86 5.19
CA CYS A 236 13.52 -8.34 4.80
C CYS A 236 13.42 -7.17 3.81
N TYR A 237 12.48 -7.25 2.86
CA TYR A 237 12.22 -6.19 1.90
C TYR A 237 11.76 -4.89 2.59
N GLU A 238 10.79 -4.98 3.49
CA GLU A 238 10.26 -3.81 4.23
C GLU A 238 11.35 -3.13 5.08
N ILE A 239 12.22 -3.92 5.73
CA ILE A 239 13.37 -3.37 6.47
C ILE A 239 14.29 -2.59 5.53
N ALA A 240 14.61 -3.14 4.37
CA ALA A 240 15.48 -2.51 3.39
C ALA A 240 14.84 -1.23 2.82
N GLU A 241 13.57 -1.29 2.38
CA GLU A 241 12.83 -0.15 1.82
C GLU A 241 12.74 1.00 2.83
N ILE A 242 12.32 0.70 4.07
CA ILE A 242 12.20 1.72 5.12
C ILE A 242 13.57 2.34 5.44
N SER A 243 14.64 1.53 5.47
CA SER A 243 15.99 2.03 5.73
C SER A 243 16.46 2.98 4.62
N ILE A 244 16.30 2.59 3.36
CA ILE A 244 16.67 3.42 2.20
C ILE A 244 15.89 4.74 2.21
N ASN A 245 14.58 4.68 2.43
CA ASN A 245 13.72 5.86 2.48
C ASN A 245 14.11 6.80 3.65
N SER A 246 14.41 6.24 4.81
CA SER A 246 14.75 7.03 6.02
C SER A 246 16.10 7.74 5.90
N PHE A 247 17.07 7.13 5.24
CA PHE A 247 18.42 7.67 5.14
C PHE A 247 18.75 8.34 3.80
N PHE A 248 17.83 8.35 2.85
CA PHE A 248 18.05 8.95 1.53
C PHE A 248 18.57 10.38 1.59
N ILE A 249 17.84 11.25 2.32
CA ILE A 249 18.19 12.66 2.43
C ILE A 249 19.54 12.83 3.13
N ASN A 250 19.76 12.10 4.23
CA ASN A 250 21.01 12.15 4.98
C ASN A 250 22.19 11.78 4.10
N TYR A 251 22.10 10.66 3.38
CA TYR A 251 23.16 10.20 2.48
C TYR A 251 23.52 11.25 1.42
N VAL A 252 22.50 11.82 0.76
CA VAL A 252 22.70 12.82 -0.32
C VAL A 252 23.29 14.13 0.20
N VAL A 253 22.91 14.55 1.43
CA VAL A 253 23.41 15.78 2.06
C VAL A 253 24.81 15.58 2.62
N ASP A 254 25.07 14.48 3.30
CA ASP A 254 26.35 14.19 3.94
C ASP A 254 27.49 14.03 2.90
N ASP A 255 27.19 13.48 1.73
CA ASP A 255 28.11 13.38 0.59
C ASP A 255 28.26 14.71 -0.17
N GLY A 256 27.56 15.77 0.24
CA GLY A 256 27.70 17.12 -0.34
C GLY A 256 27.09 17.30 -1.72
N TRP A 257 26.19 16.41 -2.17
CA TRP A 257 25.56 16.49 -3.50
C TRP A 257 24.59 17.65 -3.63
N MET A 258 23.80 17.90 -2.58
CA MET A 258 22.82 18.99 -2.55
C MET A 258 22.39 19.31 -1.10
N ASN A 259 21.65 20.42 -0.94
CA ASN A 259 21.05 20.77 0.35
C ASN A 259 19.82 19.86 0.66
N ALA A 260 19.39 19.85 1.92
CA ALA A 260 18.29 18.98 2.39
C ALA A 260 16.96 19.22 1.65
N LEU A 261 16.66 20.48 1.26
CA LEU A 261 15.44 20.81 0.54
C LEU A 261 15.42 20.19 -0.87
N ASP A 262 16.54 20.31 -1.60
CA ASP A 262 16.65 19.76 -2.95
C ASP A 262 16.74 18.22 -2.92
N ALA A 263 17.37 17.64 -1.88
CA ALA A 263 17.38 16.20 -1.65
C ALA A 263 15.96 15.66 -1.38
N ALA A 264 15.14 16.37 -0.60
CA ALA A 264 13.75 16.03 -0.35
C ALA A 264 12.89 16.10 -1.63
N LYS A 265 13.08 17.14 -2.46
CA LYS A 265 12.43 17.25 -3.78
C LYS A 265 12.84 16.11 -4.71
N LEU A 266 14.13 15.79 -4.76
CA LEU A 266 14.65 14.69 -5.57
C LEU A 266 14.06 13.36 -5.12
N TRP A 267 14.00 13.08 -3.82
CA TRP A 267 13.39 11.88 -3.28
C TRP A 267 11.91 11.78 -3.66
N SER A 268 11.15 12.86 -3.52
CA SER A 268 9.72 12.89 -3.84
C SER A 268 9.46 12.65 -5.33
N VAL A 269 10.22 13.31 -6.22
CA VAL A 269 9.96 13.27 -7.67
C VAL A 269 10.65 12.07 -8.31
N ALA A 270 11.94 11.88 -8.09
CA ALA A 270 12.69 10.79 -8.70
C ALA A 270 12.51 9.48 -7.93
N GLY A 271 12.63 9.46 -6.60
CA GLY A 271 12.46 8.26 -5.80
C GLY A 271 11.03 7.70 -5.90
N LEU A 272 10.07 8.40 -5.31
CA LEU A 272 8.67 7.92 -5.29
C LEU A 272 8.03 7.93 -6.69
N GLY A 273 8.42 8.85 -7.57
CA GLY A 273 7.98 8.86 -8.97
C GLY A 273 8.45 7.63 -9.75
N LEU A 274 9.71 7.21 -9.60
CA LEU A 274 10.23 5.99 -10.21
C LEU A 274 9.58 4.75 -9.63
N LEU A 275 9.32 4.72 -8.31
CA LEU A 275 8.58 3.63 -7.68
C LEU A 275 7.19 3.46 -8.29
N MET A 276 6.45 4.54 -8.47
CA MET A 276 5.13 4.52 -9.10
C MET A 276 5.21 4.10 -10.58
N CYS A 277 6.07 4.74 -11.36
CA CYS A 277 6.28 4.40 -12.77
C CYS A 277 6.77 2.97 -12.95
N GLY A 278 7.68 2.51 -12.08
CA GLY A 278 8.18 1.14 -12.08
C GLY A 278 7.10 0.10 -11.85
N ARG A 279 6.11 0.38 -10.99
CA ARG A 279 4.93 -0.48 -10.80
C ARG A 279 4.05 -0.55 -12.03
N PHE A 280 3.79 0.56 -12.72
CA PHE A 280 3.04 0.58 -13.99
C PHE A 280 3.78 -0.22 -15.08
N LEU A 281 5.06 0.08 -15.29
CA LEU A 281 5.90 -0.62 -16.26
C LEU A 281 6.03 -2.10 -15.92
N GLY A 282 6.25 -2.43 -14.65
CA GLY A 282 6.35 -3.79 -14.16
C GLY A 282 5.07 -4.59 -14.37
N SER A 283 3.91 -3.98 -14.10
CA SER A 283 2.63 -4.59 -14.41
C SER A 283 2.50 -4.94 -15.91
N TRP A 284 2.92 -4.03 -16.79
CA TRP A 284 2.90 -4.27 -18.22
C TRP A 284 3.91 -5.35 -18.66
N ILE A 285 5.15 -5.31 -18.16
CA ILE A 285 6.20 -6.29 -18.49
C ILE A 285 5.81 -7.70 -18.06
N MET A 286 5.22 -7.85 -16.86
CA MET A 286 4.79 -9.15 -16.34
C MET A 286 3.64 -9.81 -17.10
N ARG A 287 3.05 -9.16 -18.08
CA ARG A 287 2.12 -9.80 -19.06
C ARG A 287 2.85 -10.66 -20.08
N PHE A 288 4.15 -10.44 -20.28
CA PHE A 288 4.99 -11.12 -21.25
C PHE A 288 6.09 -11.96 -20.61
N VAL A 289 6.53 -11.59 -19.42
CA VAL A 289 7.60 -12.22 -18.65
C VAL A 289 7.02 -12.80 -17.36
N ARG A 290 7.46 -13.99 -16.98
CA ARG A 290 7.04 -14.61 -15.70
C ARG A 290 7.46 -13.73 -14.53
N ALA A 291 6.54 -13.52 -13.60
CA ALA A 291 6.73 -12.65 -12.43
C ALA A 291 7.97 -13.05 -11.62
N GLU A 292 8.23 -14.36 -11.44
CA GLU A 292 9.38 -14.85 -10.69
C GLU A 292 10.72 -14.48 -11.35
N LYS A 293 10.79 -14.56 -12.68
CA LYS A 293 12.01 -14.17 -13.41
C LYS A 293 12.26 -12.67 -13.33
N PHE A 294 11.19 -11.89 -13.50
CA PHE A 294 11.30 -10.44 -13.44
C PHE A 294 11.66 -9.97 -12.02
N LEU A 295 11.06 -10.58 -11.00
CA LEU A 295 11.41 -10.35 -9.59
C LEU A 295 12.89 -10.65 -9.33
N LEU A 296 13.41 -11.77 -9.83
CA LEU A 296 14.82 -12.13 -9.67
C LEU A 296 15.74 -11.09 -10.29
N ILE A 297 15.43 -10.62 -11.49
CA ILE A 297 16.23 -9.57 -12.17
C ILE A 297 16.24 -8.29 -11.33
N CYS A 298 15.07 -7.87 -10.85
CA CYS A 298 14.95 -6.67 -10.00
C CYS A 298 15.69 -6.85 -8.67
N ALA A 299 15.58 -8.01 -8.02
CA ALA A 299 16.30 -8.30 -6.79
C ALA A 299 17.82 -8.26 -6.97
N ILE A 300 18.35 -8.84 -8.04
CA ILE A 300 19.78 -8.74 -8.39
C ILE A 300 20.17 -7.28 -8.64
N GLY A 301 19.33 -6.54 -9.40
CA GLY A 301 19.54 -5.12 -9.67
C GLY A 301 19.60 -4.28 -8.39
N THR A 302 18.70 -4.53 -7.44
CA THR A 302 18.70 -3.86 -6.12
C THR A 302 19.98 -4.18 -5.33
N VAL A 303 20.41 -5.45 -5.28
CA VAL A 303 21.65 -5.85 -4.57
C VAL A 303 22.86 -5.18 -5.19
N VAL A 304 22.99 -5.18 -6.52
CA VAL A 304 24.11 -4.54 -7.22
C VAL A 304 24.10 -3.02 -7.00
N ALA A 305 22.95 -2.38 -7.13
CA ALA A 305 22.83 -0.93 -6.91
C ALA A 305 23.14 -0.56 -5.47
N THR A 306 22.65 -1.31 -4.49
CA THR A 306 22.96 -1.10 -3.06
C THR A 306 24.44 -1.29 -2.77
N ALA A 307 25.09 -2.29 -3.37
CA ALA A 307 26.54 -2.47 -3.24
C ALA A 307 27.31 -1.26 -3.77
N MET A 308 26.90 -0.70 -4.93
CA MET A 308 27.52 0.52 -5.48
C MET A 308 27.31 1.74 -4.58
N VAL A 309 26.15 1.85 -3.92
CA VAL A 309 25.89 2.92 -2.93
C VAL A 309 26.83 2.78 -1.74
N VAL A 310 26.96 1.56 -1.18
CA VAL A 310 27.84 1.30 -0.02
C VAL A 310 29.32 1.53 -0.35
N MET A 311 29.75 1.25 -1.58
CA MET A 311 31.13 1.49 -2.02
C MET A 311 31.49 2.97 -2.17
N ASN A 312 30.53 3.87 -2.10
CA ASN A 312 30.66 5.34 -2.22
C ASN A 312 31.53 5.76 -3.43
N LEU A 313 31.10 5.33 -4.62
CA LEU A 313 31.79 5.59 -5.90
C LEU A 313 31.40 6.95 -6.53
N GLY A 314 31.04 7.92 -5.71
CA GLY A 314 30.63 9.26 -6.18
C GLY A 314 29.35 9.20 -7.04
N MET A 315 29.37 9.79 -8.25
CA MET A 315 28.19 9.87 -9.12
C MET A 315 27.55 8.50 -9.41
N VAL A 316 28.34 7.43 -9.46
CA VAL A 316 27.82 6.07 -9.67
C VAL A 316 26.93 5.64 -8.49
N SER A 317 27.33 5.94 -7.26
CA SER A 317 26.55 5.66 -6.06
C SER A 317 25.26 6.47 -6.02
N PHE A 318 25.34 7.75 -6.38
CA PHE A 318 24.18 8.62 -6.46
C PHE A 318 23.13 8.12 -7.48
N VAL A 319 23.54 7.78 -8.68
CA VAL A 319 22.65 7.20 -9.71
C VAL A 319 22.11 5.86 -9.27
N SER A 320 22.94 5.03 -8.64
CA SER A 320 22.52 3.73 -8.12
C SER A 320 21.47 3.84 -7.02
N LEU A 321 21.58 4.83 -6.13
CA LEU A 321 20.58 5.11 -5.10
C LEU A 321 19.21 5.42 -5.71
N ILE A 322 19.16 6.16 -6.81
CA ILE A 322 17.92 6.45 -7.54
C ILE A 322 17.39 5.20 -8.26
N LEU A 323 18.28 4.39 -8.85
CA LEU A 323 17.90 3.16 -9.55
C LEU A 323 17.33 2.08 -8.62
N ILE A 324 17.68 2.09 -7.33
CA ILE A 324 17.10 1.18 -6.34
C ILE A 324 15.57 1.31 -6.37
N TYR A 325 15.01 2.51 -6.39
CA TYR A 325 13.55 2.74 -6.43
C TYR A 325 12.88 2.10 -7.64
N LEU A 326 13.57 2.08 -8.78
CA LEU A 326 13.03 1.41 -9.97
C LEU A 326 13.01 -0.11 -9.82
N PHE A 327 14.07 -0.70 -9.26
CA PHE A 327 14.16 -2.14 -9.07
C PHE A 327 13.25 -2.63 -7.94
N GLU A 328 13.14 -1.90 -6.84
CA GLU A 328 12.27 -2.28 -5.72
C GLU A 328 10.78 -2.10 -6.02
N ALA A 329 10.44 -1.29 -7.01
CA ALA A 329 9.07 -0.90 -7.34
C ALA A 329 8.09 -2.08 -7.39
N ILE A 330 8.50 -3.18 -8.02
CA ILE A 330 7.63 -4.36 -8.20
C ILE A 330 7.78 -5.41 -7.08
N MET A 331 8.75 -5.24 -6.17
CA MET A 331 9.16 -6.34 -5.28
C MET A 331 8.04 -6.67 -4.30
N PHE A 332 7.53 -5.71 -3.53
CA PHE A 332 6.45 -5.94 -2.57
C PHE A 332 5.24 -6.65 -3.20
N PRO A 333 4.56 -6.07 -4.20
CA PRO A 333 3.35 -6.69 -4.72
C PRO A 333 3.60 -8.02 -5.41
N THR A 334 4.79 -8.22 -5.98
CA THR A 334 5.13 -9.48 -6.65
C THR A 334 5.44 -10.59 -5.66
N ILE A 335 6.22 -10.32 -4.60
CA ILE A 335 6.50 -11.28 -3.53
C ILE A 335 5.18 -11.65 -2.83
N PHE A 336 4.34 -10.68 -2.50
CA PHE A 336 3.03 -10.89 -1.90
C PHE A 336 2.15 -11.80 -2.76
N ALA A 337 2.04 -11.51 -4.06
CA ALA A 337 1.25 -12.32 -4.98
C ALA A 337 1.78 -13.76 -5.11
N ILE A 338 3.10 -13.96 -5.06
CA ILE A 338 3.73 -15.27 -5.13
C ILE A 338 3.52 -16.04 -3.83
N CYS A 339 3.68 -15.41 -2.66
CA CYS A 339 3.57 -16.10 -1.38
C CYS A 339 2.15 -16.58 -1.07
N LEU A 340 1.13 -15.95 -1.63
CA LEU A 340 -0.26 -16.37 -1.48
C LEU A 340 -0.69 -17.50 -2.43
N ARG A 341 0.14 -17.89 -3.40
CA ARG A 341 -0.20 -18.95 -4.35
C ARG A 341 -0.40 -20.28 -3.65
N GLY A 342 -1.47 -20.97 -4.02
CA GLY A 342 -1.77 -22.32 -3.54
C GLY A 342 -2.26 -22.40 -2.09
N LEU A 343 -2.62 -21.27 -1.46
CA LEU A 343 -3.19 -21.25 -0.12
C LEU A 343 -4.71 -21.50 -0.10
N GLY A 344 -5.38 -21.37 -1.25
CA GLY A 344 -6.81 -21.62 -1.39
C GLY A 344 -7.63 -20.86 -0.35
N ASN A 345 -8.47 -21.55 0.40
CA ASN A 345 -9.32 -20.96 1.44
C ASN A 345 -8.55 -20.24 2.56
N ASN A 346 -7.25 -20.48 2.70
CA ASN A 346 -6.42 -19.84 3.71
C ASN A 346 -5.87 -18.49 3.25
N THR A 347 -6.03 -18.08 1.97
CA THR A 347 -5.51 -16.83 1.42
C THR A 347 -5.97 -15.62 2.22
N LYS A 348 -7.26 -15.55 2.57
CA LYS A 348 -7.86 -14.46 3.37
C LYS A 348 -7.23 -14.31 4.75
N ARG A 349 -6.87 -15.43 5.37
CA ARG A 349 -6.21 -15.44 6.68
C ARG A 349 -4.71 -15.17 6.55
N ALA A 350 -4.09 -15.70 5.51
CA ALA A 350 -2.68 -15.51 5.24
C ALA A 350 -2.31 -14.05 4.99
N SER A 351 -3.20 -13.28 4.36
CA SER A 351 -2.97 -11.86 4.05
C SER A 351 -2.91 -10.94 5.28
N SER A 352 -3.28 -11.43 6.47
CA SER A 352 -3.23 -10.65 7.72
C SER A 352 -1.96 -10.87 8.56
N TYR A 353 -1.12 -11.80 8.14
CA TYR A 353 0.20 -12.03 8.75
C TYR A 353 1.28 -11.20 8.07
#